data_bfccb02303edcdf0b8f478e349cee0d3
#
_entry.id   bfccb02303edcdf0b8f478e349cee0d3
#
_cell.length_a   1.000
_cell.length_b   1.000
_cell.length_c   1.000
_cell.angle_alpha   90.00
_cell.angle_beta   90.00
_cell.angle_gamma   90.00
#
_symmetry.space_group_name_H-M   'P 1'
#
loop_
_entity.id
_entity.type
_entity.pdbx_description
1 polymer ?
#
loop_
_entity_poly.entity_id
_entity_poly.type
_entity_poly.pdbx_seq_one_letter_code
_entity_poly.pdbx_strand_id
1 'polypeptide(L)'
;MESFLLSTGIVALAEMGDKTQLLSLLLAARFRKPWPIVAGILVATLANHAVAGAVGHWAQQVLSPEWMRWILGLTFIAMAAWMLVPDKLDDAAPSATSLGVFGATVVTFFLAEMGDKTQIATVALAARDSALVAVVAGTTLGMMLANVPVVFAGDRITRYVPMKWVHRIAAAIFLVLGILVLAGVGSAFFASHSQDLRALL
;
A
#
# COMPACT_ATOMS: atom_id res chain seq x y z
N MET A 1 -10.85 -13.86 0.56
CA MET A 1 -9.82 -14.12 -0.48
C MET A 1 -9.71 -12.95 -1.46
N GLU A 2 -10.82 -12.45 -1.96
CA GLU A 2 -10.85 -11.36 -2.95
C GLU A 2 -10.17 -10.08 -2.45
N SER A 3 -10.54 -9.59 -1.27
CA SER A 3 -9.94 -8.41 -0.62
C SER A 3 -8.43 -8.52 -0.47
N PHE A 4 -7.95 -9.70 -0.06
CA PHE A 4 -6.53 -9.98 0.09
C PHE A 4 -5.79 -9.88 -1.26
N LEU A 5 -6.28 -10.56 -2.30
CA LEU A 5 -5.64 -10.57 -3.61
C LEU A 5 -5.70 -9.19 -4.28
N LEU A 6 -6.84 -8.50 -4.18
CA LEU A 6 -7.00 -7.15 -4.70
C LEU A 6 -6.02 -6.17 -4.02
N SER A 7 -5.97 -6.19 -2.70
CA SER A 7 -5.07 -5.32 -1.93
C SER A 7 -3.60 -5.63 -2.23
N THR A 8 -3.23 -6.91 -2.36
CA THR A 8 -1.88 -7.32 -2.74
C THR A 8 -1.50 -6.78 -4.11
N GLY A 9 -2.35 -6.97 -5.11
CA GLY A 9 -2.09 -6.54 -6.48
C GLY A 9 -1.98 -5.02 -6.60
N ILE A 10 -2.91 -4.28 -6.00
CA ILE A 10 -2.93 -2.82 -6.03
C ILE A 10 -1.66 -2.24 -5.39
N VAL A 11 -1.30 -2.70 -4.18
CA VAL A 11 -0.12 -2.17 -3.49
C VAL A 11 1.16 -2.62 -4.16
N ALA A 12 1.27 -3.87 -4.61
CA ALA A 12 2.45 -4.31 -5.36
C ALA A 12 2.72 -3.46 -6.60
N LEU A 13 1.67 -3.11 -7.37
CA LEU A 13 1.81 -2.24 -8.53
C LEU A 13 2.12 -0.79 -8.14
N ALA A 14 1.51 -0.28 -7.07
CA ALA A 14 1.74 1.09 -6.60
C ALA A 14 3.18 1.30 -6.10
N GLU A 15 3.76 0.26 -5.48
CA GLU A 15 5.11 0.28 -4.92
C GLU A 15 6.22 0.12 -5.96
N MET A 16 5.92 -0.46 -7.14
CA MET A 16 6.96 -0.65 -8.16
C MET A 16 7.48 0.69 -8.66
N GLY A 17 8.77 0.95 -8.40
CA GLY A 17 9.43 2.21 -8.76
C GLY A 17 9.22 3.35 -7.78
N ASP A 18 8.64 3.07 -6.61
CA ASP A 18 8.44 4.06 -5.56
C ASP A 18 9.71 4.34 -4.73
N LYS A 19 9.67 5.39 -3.90
CA LYS A 19 10.79 5.79 -3.03
C LYS A 19 11.26 4.68 -2.09
N THR A 20 10.36 3.84 -1.61
CA THR A 20 10.68 2.72 -0.71
C THR A 20 11.44 1.61 -1.40
N GLN A 21 11.21 1.39 -2.69
CA GLN A 21 12.03 0.47 -3.48
C GLN A 21 13.46 1.00 -3.63
N LEU A 22 13.64 2.31 -3.84
CA LEU A 22 14.96 2.94 -3.84
C LEU A 22 15.63 2.91 -2.45
N LEU A 23 14.85 3.10 -1.39
CA LEU A 23 15.32 2.96 -0.01
C LEU A 23 15.79 1.53 0.28
N SER A 24 15.03 0.53 -0.17
CA SER A 24 15.39 -0.89 -0.08
C SER A 24 16.75 -1.17 -0.74
N LEU A 25 16.96 -0.61 -1.93
CA LEU A 25 18.22 -0.72 -2.67
C LEU A 25 19.38 -0.08 -1.90
N LEU A 26 19.16 1.13 -1.37
CA LEU A 26 20.17 1.87 -0.59
C LEU A 26 20.57 1.11 0.68
N LEU A 27 19.60 0.60 1.43
CA LEU A 27 19.84 -0.21 2.63
C LEU A 27 20.60 -1.50 2.31
N ALA A 28 20.21 -2.20 1.22
CA ALA A 28 20.88 -3.40 0.77
C ALA A 28 22.34 -3.14 0.36
N ALA A 29 22.59 -2.08 -0.39
CA ALA A 29 23.94 -1.68 -0.81
C ALA A 29 24.82 -1.29 0.38
N ARG A 30 24.27 -0.56 1.35
CA ARG A 30 24.99 -0.05 2.51
C ARG A 30 25.31 -1.14 3.52
N PHE A 31 24.31 -1.92 3.93
CA PHE A 31 24.45 -2.86 5.06
C PHE A 31 24.83 -4.27 4.62
N ARG A 32 24.53 -4.67 3.38
CA ARG A 32 24.81 -6.01 2.83
C ARG A 32 24.32 -7.17 3.72
N LYS A 33 23.21 -6.93 4.46
CA LYS A 33 22.57 -7.90 5.35
C LYS A 33 21.08 -8.02 4.98
N PRO A 34 20.72 -8.84 3.97
CA PRO A 34 19.36 -8.85 3.43
C PRO A 34 18.30 -9.25 4.46
N TRP A 35 18.53 -10.27 5.27
CA TRP A 35 17.51 -10.78 6.19
C TRP A 35 17.05 -9.77 7.26
N PRO A 36 17.95 -9.06 7.99
CA PRO A 36 17.54 -7.99 8.89
C PRO A 36 16.81 -6.85 8.18
N ILE A 37 17.16 -6.54 6.93
CA ILE A 37 16.47 -5.52 6.13
C ILE A 37 15.06 -6.01 5.81
N VAL A 38 14.89 -7.22 5.27
CA VAL A 38 13.57 -7.79 4.95
C VAL A 38 12.67 -7.85 6.20
N ALA A 39 13.20 -8.30 7.34
CA ALA A 39 12.45 -8.31 8.58
C ALA A 39 12.05 -6.90 9.04
N GLY A 40 12.95 -5.92 8.88
CA GLY A 40 12.67 -4.51 9.20
C GLY A 40 11.58 -3.92 8.30
N ILE A 41 11.62 -4.19 6.99
CA ILE A 41 10.59 -3.79 6.03
C ILE A 41 9.24 -4.37 6.46
N LEU A 42 9.20 -5.68 6.72
CA LEU A 42 7.96 -6.37 7.13
C LEU A 42 7.34 -5.74 8.39
N VAL A 43 8.14 -5.51 9.42
CA VAL A 43 7.64 -4.93 10.68
C VAL A 43 7.16 -3.48 10.48
N ALA A 44 7.93 -2.66 9.79
CA ALA A 44 7.57 -1.27 9.50
C ALA A 44 6.26 -1.19 8.69
N THR A 45 6.17 -1.96 7.61
CA THR A 45 5.01 -2.01 6.74
C THR A 45 3.77 -2.52 7.48
N LEU A 46 3.90 -3.63 8.23
CA LEU A 46 2.79 -4.18 8.99
C LEU A 46 2.24 -3.15 10.00
N ALA A 47 3.13 -2.45 10.70
CA ALA A 47 2.72 -1.40 11.65
C ALA A 47 1.99 -0.25 10.94
N ASN A 48 2.55 0.29 9.84
CA ASN A 48 1.92 1.36 9.06
C ASN A 48 0.57 0.94 8.49
N HIS A 49 0.51 -0.23 7.86
CA HIS A 49 -0.71 -0.72 7.23
C HIS A 49 -1.78 -1.12 8.25
N ALA A 50 -1.39 -1.61 9.44
CA ALA A 50 -2.33 -1.87 10.51
C ALA A 50 -2.98 -0.58 11.03
N VAL A 51 -2.20 0.49 11.23
CA VAL A 51 -2.72 1.81 11.61
C VAL A 51 -3.61 2.37 10.51
N ALA A 52 -3.15 2.36 9.26
CA ALA A 52 -3.92 2.84 8.12
C ALA A 52 -5.24 2.06 7.94
N GLY A 53 -5.16 0.73 8.05
CA GLY A 53 -6.32 -0.15 7.99
C GLY A 53 -7.32 0.12 9.11
N ALA A 54 -6.85 0.32 10.34
CA ALA A 54 -7.71 0.67 11.47
C ALA A 54 -8.43 2.00 11.25
N VAL A 55 -7.74 3.02 10.71
CA VAL A 55 -8.33 4.31 10.35
C VAL A 55 -9.41 4.14 9.27
N GLY A 56 -9.12 3.37 8.22
CA GLY A 56 -10.08 3.09 7.14
C GLY A 56 -11.32 2.35 7.64
N HIS A 57 -11.11 1.32 8.44
CA HIS A 57 -12.20 0.56 9.05
C HIS A 57 -13.05 1.39 10.00
N TRP A 58 -12.44 2.24 10.82
CA TRP A 58 -13.15 3.19 11.66
C TRP A 58 -13.99 4.18 10.82
N ALA A 59 -13.41 4.72 9.76
CA ALA A 59 -14.12 5.63 8.85
C ALA A 59 -15.36 4.96 8.23
N GLN A 60 -15.27 3.67 7.88
CA GLN A 60 -16.39 2.87 7.37
C GLN A 60 -17.56 2.80 8.37
N GLN A 61 -17.27 2.78 9.67
CA GLN A 61 -18.30 2.68 10.71
C GLN A 61 -18.98 4.03 11.02
N VAL A 62 -18.27 5.14 10.84
CA VAL A 62 -18.74 6.49 11.23
C VAL A 62 -19.37 7.23 10.06
N LEU A 63 -18.89 7.04 8.84
CA LEU A 63 -19.37 7.76 7.67
C LEU A 63 -20.58 7.06 7.04
N SER A 64 -21.55 7.86 6.58
CA SER A 64 -22.66 7.31 5.80
C SER A 64 -22.18 6.73 4.47
N PRO A 65 -22.89 5.73 3.90
CA PRO A 65 -22.51 5.11 2.63
C PRO A 65 -22.32 6.09 1.48
N GLU A 66 -23.08 7.19 1.47
CA GLU A 66 -23.00 8.23 0.45
C GLU A 66 -21.69 9.02 0.58
N TRP A 67 -21.35 9.51 1.77
CA TRP A 67 -20.09 10.20 2.01
C TRP A 67 -18.90 9.30 1.76
N MET A 68 -18.99 8.02 2.20
CA MET A 68 -17.95 7.04 1.95
C MET A 68 -17.68 6.86 0.45
N ARG A 69 -18.72 6.74 -0.37
CA ARG A 69 -18.61 6.62 -1.82
C ARG A 69 -17.85 7.81 -2.44
N TRP A 70 -18.21 9.04 -2.06
CA TRP A 70 -17.55 10.23 -2.57
C TRP A 70 -16.09 10.32 -2.12
N ILE A 71 -15.81 10.09 -0.85
CA ILE A 71 -14.45 10.14 -0.30
C ILE A 71 -13.57 9.09 -0.98
N LEU A 72 -14.02 7.83 -1.03
CA LEU A 72 -13.25 6.75 -1.65
C LEU A 72 -13.02 6.97 -3.15
N GLY A 73 -14.06 7.34 -3.87
CA GLY A 73 -13.96 7.57 -5.31
C GLY A 73 -12.99 8.71 -5.64
N LEU A 74 -13.09 9.82 -4.93
CA LEU A 74 -12.17 10.95 -5.09
C LEU A 74 -10.75 10.61 -4.64
N THR A 75 -10.60 9.84 -3.57
CA THR A 75 -9.27 9.36 -3.11
C THR A 75 -8.61 8.50 -4.18
N PHE A 76 -9.31 7.54 -4.78
CA PHE A 76 -8.76 6.71 -5.85
C PHE A 76 -8.40 7.53 -7.10
N ILE A 77 -9.18 8.53 -7.47
CA ILE A 77 -8.86 9.43 -8.58
C ILE A 77 -7.62 10.28 -8.26
N ALA A 78 -7.52 10.81 -7.03
CA ALA A 78 -6.33 11.54 -6.59
C ALA A 78 -5.08 10.65 -6.60
N MET A 79 -5.21 9.39 -6.17
CA MET A 79 -4.15 8.39 -6.25
C MET A 79 -3.71 8.13 -7.69
N ALA A 80 -4.65 8.02 -8.63
CA ALA A 80 -4.34 7.85 -10.05
C ALA A 80 -3.49 9.02 -10.58
N ALA A 81 -3.83 10.25 -10.21
CA ALA A 81 -3.03 11.43 -10.57
C ALA A 81 -1.64 11.42 -9.90
N TRP A 82 -1.58 11.05 -8.61
CA TRP A 82 -0.32 10.99 -7.86
C TRP A 82 0.64 9.92 -8.39
N MET A 83 0.13 8.78 -8.86
CA MET A 83 0.95 7.72 -9.48
C MET A 83 1.70 8.17 -10.72
N LEU A 84 1.28 9.26 -11.36
CA LEU A 84 1.95 9.83 -12.53
C LEU A 84 3.08 10.82 -12.16
N VAL A 85 3.18 11.19 -10.88
CA VAL A 85 4.24 12.07 -10.36
C VAL A 85 5.41 11.21 -9.89
N PRO A 86 6.63 11.39 -10.43
CA PRO A 86 7.81 10.64 -9.99
C PRO A 86 8.16 10.97 -8.54
N ASP A 87 8.42 9.93 -7.74
CA ASP A 87 8.89 10.10 -6.38
C ASP A 87 10.37 10.45 -6.33
N LYS A 88 10.75 11.20 -5.30
CA LYS A 88 12.14 11.54 -5.02
C LYS A 88 12.51 10.98 -3.64
N LEU A 89 13.72 10.46 -3.52
CA LEU A 89 14.28 10.17 -2.21
C LEU A 89 14.69 11.50 -1.57
N ASP A 90 14.26 11.71 -0.33
CA ASP A 90 14.88 12.70 0.52
C ASP A 90 16.30 12.22 0.85
N ASP A 91 17.30 13.13 0.76
CA ASP A 91 18.75 12.83 0.89
C ASP A 91 19.21 12.32 2.28
N ALA A 92 18.29 12.00 3.16
CA ALA A 92 18.59 11.44 4.48
C ALA A 92 19.02 9.97 4.37
N ALA A 93 20.29 9.76 4.06
CA ALA A 93 20.90 8.44 4.18
C ALA A 93 20.75 7.94 5.62
N PRO A 94 20.14 6.76 5.85
CA PRO A 94 19.96 6.25 7.20
C PRO A 94 21.32 6.04 7.86
N SER A 95 21.60 6.79 8.94
CA SER A 95 22.79 6.56 9.75
C SER A 95 22.66 5.22 10.47
N ALA A 96 23.78 4.49 10.61
CA ALA A 96 23.81 3.30 11.44
C ALA A 96 23.46 3.72 12.87
N THR A 97 22.27 3.40 13.31
CA THR A 97 21.79 3.69 14.66
C THR A 97 22.32 2.62 15.63
N SER A 98 22.32 2.92 16.92
CA SER A 98 22.56 1.95 17.99
C SER A 98 21.63 0.71 17.92
N LEU A 99 20.56 0.78 17.13
CA LEU A 99 19.55 -0.27 16.94
C LEU A 99 19.97 -1.33 15.90
N GLY A 100 21.13 -1.21 15.27
CA GLY A 100 21.59 -2.11 14.22
C GLY A 100 20.78 -2.02 12.91
N VAL A 101 21.06 -2.93 11.96
CA VAL A 101 20.47 -2.90 10.62
C VAL A 101 18.94 -3.06 10.65
N PHE A 102 18.44 -3.97 11.46
CA PHE A 102 16.99 -4.19 11.62
C PHE A 102 16.27 -2.92 12.10
N GLY A 103 16.74 -2.34 13.22
CA GLY A 103 16.10 -1.16 13.78
C GLY A 103 16.23 0.07 12.88
N ALA A 104 17.38 0.26 12.23
CA ALA A 104 17.56 1.31 11.23
C ALA A 104 16.55 1.15 10.08
N THR A 105 16.34 -0.08 9.58
CA THR A 105 15.36 -0.36 8.53
C THR A 105 13.94 -0.08 9.01
N VAL A 106 13.56 -0.57 10.20
CA VAL A 106 12.22 -0.32 10.76
C VAL A 106 11.92 1.17 10.80
N VAL A 107 12.83 1.97 11.39
CA VAL A 107 12.61 3.41 11.55
C VAL A 107 12.53 4.11 10.20
N THR A 108 13.49 3.86 9.30
CA THR A 108 13.53 4.57 8.01
C THR A 108 12.36 4.19 7.10
N PHE A 109 11.98 2.91 7.05
CA PHE A 109 10.80 2.47 6.31
C PHE A 109 9.51 3.00 6.90
N PHE A 110 9.35 2.93 8.21
CA PHE A 110 8.16 3.47 8.87
C PHE A 110 7.97 4.95 8.56
N LEU A 111 9.03 5.76 8.66
CA LEU A 111 8.97 7.19 8.37
C LEU A 111 8.76 7.47 6.87
N ALA A 112 9.39 6.69 5.99
CA ALA A 112 9.22 6.84 4.55
C ALA A 112 7.78 6.54 4.09
N GLU A 113 7.11 5.59 4.74
CA GLU A 113 5.73 5.20 4.44
C GLU A 113 4.68 6.15 5.04
N MET A 114 5.03 6.94 6.07
CA MET A 114 4.07 7.86 6.67
C MET A 114 3.60 8.90 5.66
N GLY A 115 2.27 8.94 5.44
CA GLY A 115 1.65 9.85 4.48
C GLY A 115 1.88 9.51 3.01
N ASP A 116 2.39 8.30 2.72
CA ASP A 116 2.65 7.86 1.35
C ASP A 116 1.40 7.31 0.65
N LYS A 117 1.51 7.13 -0.67
CA LYS A 117 0.44 6.62 -1.56
C LYS A 117 -0.15 5.30 -1.06
N THR A 118 0.70 4.37 -0.66
CA THR A 118 0.28 3.04 -0.22
C THR A 118 -0.40 3.05 1.14
N GLN A 119 -0.02 3.96 2.03
CA GLN A 119 -0.75 4.17 3.28
C GLN A 119 -2.16 4.69 3.00
N ILE A 120 -2.32 5.68 2.11
CA ILE A 120 -3.63 6.21 1.71
C ILE A 120 -4.45 5.15 0.97
N ALA A 121 -3.82 4.36 0.08
CA ALA A 121 -4.48 3.23 -0.58
C ALA A 121 -4.98 2.19 0.44
N THR A 122 -4.18 1.89 1.47
CA THR A 122 -4.58 0.96 2.54
C THR A 122 -5.77 1.48 3.34
N VAL A 123 -5.79 2.78 3.69
CA VAL A 123 -6.97 3.42 4.32
C VAL A 123 -8.20 3.25 3.43
N ALA A 124 -8.09 3.56 2.14
CA ALA A 124 -9.21 3.50 1.20
C ALA A 124 -9.71 2.05 1.00
N LEU A 125 -8.80 1.08 0.88
CA LEU A 125 -9.15 -0.34 0.76
C LEU A 125 -9.84 -0.87 2.02
N ALA A 126 -9.34 -0.52 3.20
CA ALA A 126 -9.94 -0.92 4.48
C ALA A 126 -11.27 -0.20 4.77
N ALA A 127 -11.44 1.01 4.26
CA ALA A 127 -12.72 1.71 4.33
C ALA A 127 -13.78 1.13 3.37
N ARG A 128 -13.31 0.49 2.29
CA ARG A 128 -14.17 -0.19 1.32
C ARG A 128 -14.61 -1.58 1.78
N ASP A 129 -13.76 -2.29 2.52
CA ASP A 129 -13.95 -3.71 2.82
C ASP A 129 -13.92 -3.95 4.33
N SER A 130 -14.89 -4.72 4.84
CA SER A 130 -14.96 -5.06 6.25
C SER A 130 -13.89 -6.06 6.72
N ALA A 131 -13.22 -6.74 5.78
CA ALA A 131 -12.19 -7.75 6.06
C ALA A 131 -10.82 -7.10 6.37
N LEU A 132 -10.73 -6.28 7.42
CA LEU A 132 -9.55 -5.53 7.83
C LEU A 132 -8.26 -6.36 7.80
N VAL A 133 -8.28 -7.56 8.40
CA VAL A 133 -7.09 -8.43 8.46
C VAL A 133 -6.64 -8.86 7.06
N ALA A 134 -7.58 -9.17 6.16
CA ALA A 134 -7.26 -9.55 4.79
C ALA A 134 -6.67 -8.37 4.00
N VAL A 135 -7.19 -7.16 4.20
CA VAL A 135 -6.65 -5.94 3.58
C VAL A 135 -5.24 -5.66 4.08
N VAL A 136 -5.02 -5.62 5.41
CA VAL A 136 -3.70 -5.35 5.99
C VAL A 136 -2.67 -6.41 5.58
N ALA A 137 -3.03 -7.68 5.62
CA ALA A 137 -2.15 -8.76 5.16
C ALA A 137 -1.86 -8.66 3.67
N GLY A 138 -2.86 -8.35 2.85
CA GLY A 138 -2.72 -8.18 1.40
C GLY A 138 -1.83 -7.00 1.03
N THR A 139 -2.07 -5.82 1.61
CA THR A 139 -1.25 -4.63 1.37
C THR A 139 0.20 -4.83 1.84
N THR A 140 0.39 -5.49 3.00
CA THR A 140 1.72 -5.85 3.50
C THR A 140 2.44 -6.81 2.55
N LEU A 141 1.74 -7.84 2.05
CA LEU A 141 2.31 -8.75 1.06
C LEU A 141 2.67 -8.03 -0.25
N GLY A 142 1.81 -7.12 -0.72
CA GLY A 142 2.08 -6.29 -1.90
C GLY A 142 3.37 -5.49 -1.77
N MET A 143 3.55 -4.82 -0.62
CA MET A 143 4.78 -4.10 -0.26
C MET A 143 6.00 -5.03 -0.26
N MET A 144 5.88 -6.22 0.34
CA MET A 144 6.98 -7.19 0.37
C MET A 144 7.34 -7.69 -1.03
N LEU A 145 6.35 -7.96 -1.89
CA LEU A 145 6.58 -8.39 -3.27
C LEU A 145 7.34 -7.34 -4.11
N ALA A 146 7.12 -6.06 -3.86
CA ALA A 146 7.84 -4.99 -4.54
C ALA A 146 9.27 -4.80 -4.00
N ASN A 147 9.47 -4.86 -2.69
CA ASN A 147 10.71 -4.45 -2.04
C ASN A 147 11.70 -5.59 -1.79
N VAL A 148 11.25 -6.80 -1.42
CA VAL A 148 12.13 -7.94 -1.11
C VAL A 148 13.02 -8.34 -2.29
N PRO A 149 12.50 -8.46 -3.53
CA PRO A 149 13.35 -8.80 -4.68
C PRO A 149 14.50 -7.80 -4.87
N VAL A 150 14.28 -6.52 -4.60
CA VAL A 150 15.30 -5.46 -4.73
C VAL A 150 16.37 -5.59 -3.67
N VAL A 151 16.02 -5.98 -2.44
CA VAL A 151 16.98 -6.24 -1.36
C VAL A 151 17.97 -7.35 -1.73
N PHE A 152 17.53 -8.40 -2.43
CA PHE A 152 18.38 -9.53 -2.82
C PHE A 152 19.10 -9.34 -4.15
N ALA A 153 18.43 -8.78 -5.16
CA ALA A 153 18.94 -8.69 -6.51
C ALA A 153 19.62 -7.34 -6.84
N GLY A 154 19.46 -6.34 -5.94
CA GLY A 154 20.02 -5.01 -6.16
C GLY A 154 19.39 -4.31 -7.37
N ASP A 155 20.17 -3.49 -8.05
CA ASP A 155 19.74 -2.67 -9.18
C ASP A 155 19.40 -3.46 -10.46
N ARG A 156 19.68 -4.76 -10.50
CA ARG A 156 19.42 -5.60 -11.69
C ARG A 156 17.94 -5.64 -12.04
N ILE A 157 17.05 -5.77 -11.05
CA ILE A 157 15.61 -5.84 -11.29
C ILE A 157 15.06 -4.51 -11.80
N THR A 158 15.48 -3.39 -11.21
CA THR A 158 15.00 -2.06 -11.59
C THR A 158 15.40 -1.64 -13.00
N ARG A 159 16.48 -2.20 -13.55
CA ARG A 159 16.96 -1.93 -14.91
C ARG A 159 16.09 -2.57 -16.00
N TYR A 160 15.44 -3.70 -15.72
CA TYR A 160 14.65 -4.44 -16.71
C TYR A 160 13.17 -4.07 -16.71
N VAL A 161 12.67 -3.44 -15.66
CA VAL A 161 11.26 -3.08 -15.53
C VAL A 161 11.05 -1.64 -16.01
N PRO A 162 10.24 -1.40 -17.06
CA PRO A 162 9.97 -0.05 -17.54
C PRO A 162 8.97 0.67 -16.61
N MET A 163 9.47 1.27 -15.53
CA MET A 163 8.70 1.88 -14.44
C MET A 163 7.61 2.84 -14.94
N LYS A 164 7.85 3.58 -16.04
CA LYS A 164 6.83 4.46 -16.63
C LYS A 164 5.55 3.73 -17.01
N TRP A 165 5.64 2.49 -17.49
CA TRP A 165 4.46 1.68 -17.84
C TRP A 165 3.78 1.13 -16.58
N VAL A 166 4.56 0.71 -15.58
CA VAL A 166 4.01 0.24 -14.31
C VAL A 166 3.17 1.33 -13.63
N HIS A 167 3.71 2.56 -13.52
CA HIS A 167 2.99 3.70 -12.95
C HIS A 167 1.74 4.06 -13.77
N ARG A 168 1.77 3.98 -15.10
CA ARG A 168 0.60 4.21 -15.95
C ARG A 168 -0.48 3.15 -15.76
N ILE A 169 -0.09 1.88 -15.63
CA ILE A 169 -1.03 0.78 -15.38
C ILE A 169 -1.65 0.95 -13.98
N ALA A 170 -0.84 1.22 -12.96
CA ALA A 170 -1.34 1.50 -11.61
C ALA A 170 -2.30 2.70 -11.60
N ALA A 171 -1.94 3.80 -12.26
CA ALA A 171 -2.80 4.98 -12.38
C ALA A 171 -4.13 4.65 -13.08
N ALA A 172 -4.11 3.87 -14.16
CA ALA A 172 -5.32 3.43 -14.85
C ALA A 172 -6.21 2.56 -13.94
N ILE A 173 -5.64 1.65 -13.16
CA ILE A 173 -6.38 0.82 -12.20
C ILE A 173 -7.04 1.70 -11.13
N PHE A 174 -6.30 2.61 -10.51
CA PHE A 174 -6.87 3.53 -9.53
C PHE A 174 -7.97 4.42 -10.12
N LEU A 175 -7.80 4.91 -11.35
CA LEU A 175 -8.81 5.72 -12.03
C LEU A 175 -10.10 4.91 -12.27
N VAL A 176 -9.98 3.68 -12.79
CA VAL A 176 -11.12 2.79 -13.01
C VAL A 176 -11.82 2.48 -11.68
N LEU A 177 -11.07 2.16 -10.63
CA LEU A 177 -11.65 1.92 -9.31
C LEU A 177 -12.38 3.15 -8.78
N GLY A 178 -11.80 4.34 -8.93
CA GLY A 178 -12.45 5.59 -8.52
C GLY A 178 -13.76 5.85 -9.26
N ILE A 179 -13.76 5.68 -10.57
CA ILE A 179 -14.98 5.84 -11.40
C ILE A 179 -16.04 4.80 -11.02
N LEU A 180 -15.68 3.53 -10.84
CA LEU A 180 -16.62 2.47 -10.45
C LEU A 180 -17.24 2.74 -9.08
N VAL A 181 -16.44 3.20 -8.11
CA VAL A 181 -16.92 3.59 -6.78
C VAL A 181 -17.88 4.78 -6.88
N LEU A 182 -17.55 5.84 -7.62
CA LEU A 182 -18.42 7.00 -7.80
C LEU A 182 -19.72 6.64 -8.54
N ALA A 183 -19.64 5.77 -9.54
CA ALA A 183 -20.80 5.27 -10.27
C ALA A 183 -21.71 4.34 -9.44
N GLY A 184 -21.31 3.98 -8.21
CA GLY A 184 -22.08 3.11 -7.34
C GLY A 184 -22.12 1.65 -7.77
N VAL A 185 -21.27 1.24 -8.72
CA VAL A 185 -21.24 -0.15 -9.23
C VAL A 185 -20.89 -1.18 -8.15
N GLY A 186 -20.33 -0.74 -7.02
CA GLY A 186 -20.07 -1.61 -5.86
C GLY A 186 -21.19 -1.64 -4.82
N SER A 187 -22.18 -0.76 -4.87
CA SER A 187 -23.22 -0.65 -3.84
C SER A 187 -24.16 -1.86 -3.79
N ALA A 188 -24.41 -2.48 -4.93
CA ALA A 188 -25.22 -3.71 -5.02
C ALA A 188 -24.50 -4.92 -4.37
N PHE A 189 -23.18 -4.98 -4.45
CA PHE A 189 -22.37 -6.03 -3.82
C PHE A 189 -22.31 -5.91 -2.29
N PHE A 190 -22.33 -4.67 -1.78
CA PHE A 190 -22.36 -4.41 -0.33
C PHE A 190 -23.77 -4.62 0.28
N ALA A 191 -24.84 -4.40 -0.49
CA ALA A 191 -26.21 -4.59 -0.02
C ALA A 191 -26.55 -6.07 0.18
N SER A 192 -26.04 -6.98 -0.66
CA SER A 192 -26.32 -8.40 -0.55
C SER A 192 -25.71 -9.02 0.72
N HIS A 193 -24.52 -8.63 1.11
CA HIS A 193 -23.82 -9.22 2.27
C HIS A 193 -24.39 -8.79 3.61
N SER A 194 -24.95 -7.57 3.69
CA SER A 194 -25.59 -7.07 4.91
C SER A 194 -27.00 -7.66 5.15
N GLN A 195 -27.66 -8.14 4.10
CA GLN A 195 -28.98 -8.81 4.22
C GLN A 195 -28.83 -10.27 4.68
N ASP A 196 -27.78 -10.96 4.22
CA ASP A 196 -27.52 -12.34 4.63
C ASP A 196 -27.17 -12.45 6.14
N LEU A 197 -26.46 -11.47 6.69
CA LEU A 197 -26.14 -11.41 8.12
C LEU A 197 -27.36 -11.06 8.99
N ARG A 198 -28.32 -10.29 8.47
CA ARG A 198 -29.58 -9.97 9.19
C ARG A 198 -30.60 -11.10 9.11
N ALA A 199 -30.48 -12.00 8.16
CA ALA A 199 -31.34 -13.18 8.04
C ALA A 199 -30.89 -14.35 8.93
N LEU A 200 -29.69 -14.26 9.50
CA LEU A 200 -29.08 -15.28 10.40
C LEU A 200 -29.17 -14.89 11.90
N LEU A 201 -29.71 -13.72 12.22
CA LEU A 201 -29.98 -13.23 13.59
C LEU A 201 -31.49 -13.13 13.83
#